data_e10391c4c808250ca6032ebe7c158d99
#
_entry.id   e10391c4c808250ca6032ebe7c158d99
#
_cell.length_a   1.000
_cell.length_b   1.000
_cell.length_c   1.000
_cell.angle_alpha   90.00
_cell.angle_beta   90.00
_cell.angle_gamma   90.00
#
_symmetry.space_group_name_H-M   'P 1'
#
loop_
_entity.id
_entity.type
_entity.pdbx_description
1 polymer ?
#
loop_
_entity_poly.entity_id
_entity_poly.type
_entity_poly.pdbx_seq_one_letter_code
_entity_poly.pdbx_strand_id
1 'polypeptide(L)'
;MKKFAASTLATGLVALAGSVALPALAQSTSAVAPATASIPGSNFSSPAGGVPQTAAQRLVGDIAPKLADLTDNVLFGDVWARPGLSKRDRSLVTISALIAMNRPDQLRSHIALARQNGVTEQEIVETITHLAFYAGWPSAVTAVGVAREVFQKK
;
A
#
# COMPACT_ATOMS: atom_id res chain seq x y z
N MET A 1 10.67 59.84 1.59
CA MET A 1 11.14 59.49 0.24
C MET A 1 12.35 58.57 0.37
N LYS A 2 12.18 57.27 0.27
CA LYS A 2 13.30 56.27 0.26
C LYS A 2 13.27 55.58 -1.09
N LYS A 3 14.37 55.73 -1.85
CA LYS A 3 14.54 55.19 -3.20
C LYS A 3 14.86 53.69 -3.09
N PHE A 4 14.09 52.84 -3.78
CA PHE A 4 14.41 51.42 -3.97
C PHE A 4 15.33 51.30 -5.19
N ALA A 5 16.52 50.74 -4.96
CA ALA A 5 17.46 50.35 -6.01
C ALA A 5 17.08 49.00 -6.58
N ALA A 6 16.87 48.91 -7.90
CA ALA A 6 16.68 47.66 -8.62
C ALA A 6 18.03 46.99 -8.82
N SER A 7 18.19 45.76 -8.33
CA SER A 7 19.35 44.92 -8.61
C SER A 7 19.01 43.91 -9.70
N THR A 8 19.65 44.08 -10.86
CA THR A 8 19.55 43.23 -12.03
C THR A 8 20.46 42.01 -11.80
N LEU A 9 19.90 40.81 -11.66
CA LEU A 9 20.65 39.57 -11.62
C LEU A 9 20.67 38.94 -13.01
N ALA A 10 21.88 38.80 -13.54
CA ALA A 10 22.19 38.23 -14.85
C ALA A 10 21.93 36.72 -14.89
N THR A 11 21.29 36.32 -15.98
CA THR A 11 21.01 34.96 -16.41
C THR A 11 22.29 34.25 -16.82
N GLY A 12 22.68 33.20 -16.09
CA GLY A 12 23.72 32.25 -16.50
C GLY A 12 23.09 30.93 -16.89
N LEU A 13 22.85 30.69 -18.18
CA LEU A 13 22.42 29.43 -18.76
C LEU A 13 23.65 28.57 -19.02
N VAL A 14 23.91 27.55 -18.20
CA VAL A 14 24.89 26.51 -18.47
C VAL A 14 24.16 25.27 -18.97
N ALA A 15 24.21 25.04 -20.28
CA ALA A 15 23.78 23.81 -20.91
C ALA A 15 24.92 22.78 -20.83
N LEU A 16 24.77 21.76 -19.99
CA LEU A 16 25.59 20.57 -19.99
C LEU A 16 24.85 19.45 -20.75
N ALA A 17 25.18 19.28 -22.04
CA ALA A 17 24.77 18.13 -22.83
C ALA A 17 25.73 16.97 -22.51
N GLY A 18 25.35 16.11 -21.57
CA GLY A 18 26.03 14.86 -21.31
C GLY A 18 25.31 13.70 -22.02
N SER A 19 25.80 13.30 -23.18
CA SER A 19 25.38 12.05 -23.85
C SER A 19 25.88 10.85 -23.04
N VAL A 20 24.98 10.17 -22.32
CA VAL A 20 25.27 8.86 -21.71
C VAL A 20 24.92 7.78 -22.74
N ALA A 21 25.92 7.17 -23.36
CA ALA A 21 25.77 6.00 -24.20
C ALA A 21 25.44 4.79 -23.31
N LEU A 22 24.27 4.21 -23.48
CA LEU A 22 23.89 2.91 -22.88
C LEU A 22 24.56 1.79 -23.65
N PRO A 23 25.24 0.83 -22.98
CA PRO A 23 25.74 -0.36 -23.66
C PRO A 23 24.57 -1.27 -24.05
N ALA A 24 24.51 -1.69 -25.29
CA ALA A 24 23.59 -2.68 -25.81
C ALA A 24 23.84 -4.02 -25.13
N LEU A 25 22.93 -4.48 -24.30
CA LEU A 25 22.90 -5.84 -23.78
C LEU A 25 22.43 -6.78 -24.90
N ALA A 26 23.37 -7.64 -25.35
CA ALA A 26 23.07 -8.72 -26.27
C ALA A 26 22.03 -9.66 -25.69
N GLN A 27 20.90 -9.75 -26.35
CA GLN A 27 19.83 -10.72 -25.98
C GLN A 27 20.23 -12.09 -26.51
N SER A 28 20.64 -12.99 -25.61
CA SER A 28 20.76 -14.42 -25.90
C SER A 28 19.38 -15.01 -26.01
N THR A 29 18.89 -15.25 -27.22
CA THR A 29 17.67 -16.02 -27.46
C THR A 29 17.97 -17.51 -27.27
N SER A 30 17.85 -18.01 -26.04
CA SER A 30 17.72 -19.46 -25.80
C SER A 30 16.27 -19.86 -26.08
N ALA A 31 16.10 -20.59 -27.17
CA ALA A 31 14.84 -21.25 -27.50
C ALA A 31 14.54 -22.32 -26.43
N VAL A 32 13.59 -22.04 -25.53
CA VAL A 32 13.00 -23.05 -24.64
C VAL A 32 11.92 -23.78 -25.41
N ALA A 33 12.14 -25.07 -25.66
CA ALA A 33 11.15 -25.99 -26.23
C ALA A 33 9.93 -26.06 -25.27
N PRO A 34 8.69 -26.20 -25.80
CA PRO A 34 7.52 -26.37 -24.95
C PRO A 34 7.54 -27.74 -24.29
N ALA A 35 7.86 -27.78 -23.02
CA ALA A 35 7.58 -28.94 -22.19
C ALA A 35 6.07 -28.98 -21.93
N THR A 36 5.36 -29.89 -22.58
CA THR A 36 4.01 -30.32 -22.23
C THR A 36 4.04 -31.04 -20.89
N ALA A 37 4.08 -30.27 -19.80
CA ALA A 37 3.83 -30.82 -18.46
C ALA A 37 2.32 -30.95 -18.30
N SER A 38 1.81 -32.19 -18.40
CA SER A 38 0.48 -32.57 -17.96
C SER A 38 0.36 -32.25 -16.47
N ILE A 39 -0.49 -31.28 -16.14
CA ILE A 39 -0.84 -30.94 -14.77
C ILE A 39 -1.65 -32.12 -14.24
N PRO A 40 -1.18 -32.88 -13.21
CA PRO A 40 -2.02 -33.88 -12.55
C PRO A 40 -3.21 -33.14 -11.94
N GLY A 41 -4.44 -33.65 -12.20
CA GLY A 41 -5.67 -33.03 -11.71
C GLY A 41 -5.58 -32.80 -10.21
N SER A 42 -5.60 -31.54 -9.80
CA SER A 42 -5.73 -31.14 -8.42
C SER A 42 -7.17 -31.42 -7.98
N ASN A 43 -7.36 -32.63 -7.38
CA ASN A 43 -8.53 -32.89 -6.56
C ASN A 43 -8.44 -31.96 -5.35
N PHE A 44 -8.93 -30.73 -5.47
CA PHE A 44 -9.23 -29.88 -4.33
C PHE A 44 -10.50 -30.43 -3.67
N SER A 45 -10.32 -31.49 -2.85
CA SER A 45 -11.33 -31.86 -1.86
C SER A 45 -11.40 -30.73 -0.85
N SER A 46 -12.50 -29.99 -0.85
CA SER A 46 -12.84 -29.08 0.26
C SER A 46 -12.78 -29.88 1.57
N PRO A 47 -12.02 -29.44 2.59
CA PRO A 47 -12.07 -30.07 3.89
C PRO A 47 -13.45 -29.81 4.50
N ALA A 48 -14.29 -30.85 4.52
CA ALA A 48 -15.50 -30.88 5.33
C ALA A 48 -15.09 -31.00 6.81
N GLY A 49 -14.97 -29.85 7.47
CA GLY A 49 -14.64 -29.76 8.89
C GLY A 49 -14.30 -28.30 9.22
N GLY A 50 -15.30 -27.57 9.75
CA GLY A 50 -15.34 -26.10 9.84
C GLY A 50 -14.22 -25.45 10.64
N VAL A 51 -13.03 -25.32 10.05
CA VAL A 51 -12.05 -24.34 10.50
C VAL A 51 -12.60 -22.96 10.12
N PRO A 52 -12.75 -22.01 11.07
CA PRO A 52 -13.25 -20.69 10.76
C PRO A 52 -12.38 -20.02 9.67
N GLN A 53 -13.02 -19.66 8.55
CA GLN A 53 -12.31 -18.97 7.48
C GLN A 53 -11.75 -17.64 7.96
N THR A 54 -10.52 -17.31 7.56
CA THR A 54 -9.92 -16.02 7.82
C THR A 54 -10.62 -14.90 7.03
N ALA A 55 -10.31 -13.66 7.34
CA ALA A 55 -10.82 -12.52 6.59
C ALA A 55 -10.37 -12.55 5.11
N ALA A 56 -9.12 -12.97 4.85
CA ALA A 56 -8.59 -13.08 3.50
C ALA A 56 -9.27 -14.22 2.72
N GLN A 57 -9.49 -15.38 3.38
CA GLN A 57 -10.20 -16.49 2.76
C GLN A 57 -11.64 -16.13 2.37
N ARG A 58 -12.36 -15.39 3.23
CA ARG A 58 -13.72 -14.93 2.90
C ARG A 58 -13.76 -13.88 1.79
N LEU A 59 -12.72 -13.04 1.68
CA LEU A 59 -12.71 -11.91 0.74
C LEU A 59 -12.32 -12.33 -0.67
N VAL A 60 -11.32 -13.21 -0.81
CA VAL A 60 -10.71 -13.54 -2.10
C VAL A 60 -10.44 -15.04 -2.30
N GLY A 61 -10.70 -15.88 -1.30
CA GLY A 61 -10.27 -17.27 -1.30
C GLY A 61 -10.95 -18.15 -2.36
N ASP A 62 -12.16 -17.81 -2.79
CA ASP A 62 -12.92 -18.48 -3.84
C ASP A 62 -12.34 -18.25 -5.24
N ILE A 63 -11.79 -17.07 -5.50
CA ILE A 63 -11.24 -16.67 -6.81
C ILE A 63 -9.71 -16.74 -6.81
N ALA A 64 -9.09 -16.36 -5.71
CA ALA A 64 -7.63 -16.25 -5.59
C ALA A 64 -7.09 -16.92 -4.31
N PRO A 65 -7.20 -18.26 -4.18
CA PRO A 65 -6.83 -18.98 -2.96
C PRO A 65 -5.36 -18.78 -2.59
N LYS A 66 -4.46 -18.65 -3.56
CA LYS A 66 -3.05 -18.36 -3.29
C LYS A 66 -2.84 -16.96 -2.72
N LEU A 67 -3.64 -15.96 -3.13
CA LEU A 67 -3.59 -14.63 -2.55
C LEU A 67 -4.07 -14.64 -1.09
N ALA A 68 -5.12 -15.38 -0.78
CA ALA A 68 -5.59 -15.57 0.59
C ALA A 68 -4.50 -16.22 1.46
N ASP A 69 -3.87 -17.29 0.98
CA ASP A 69 -2.77 -17.98 1.66
C ASP A 69 -1.58 -17.05 1.94
N LEU A 70 -1.13 -16.26 0.95
CA LEU A 70 -0.06 -15.28 1.11
C LEU A 70 -0.43 -14.16 2.10
N THR A 71 -1.70 -13.74 2.10
CA THR A 71 -2.19 -12.74 3.05
C THR A 71 -2.15 -13.27 4.48
N ASP A 72 -2.61 -14.50 4.70
CA ASP A 72 -2.66 -15.08 6.03
C ASP A 72 -1.26 -15.46 6.54
N ASN A 73 -0.49 -16.19 5.76
CA ASN A 73 0.75 -16.82 6.23
C ASN A 73 1.98 -15.93 6.07
N VAL A 74 2.04 -15.09 5.03
CA VAL A 74 3.20 -14.22 4.79
C VAL A 74 2.93 -12.82 5.34
N LEU A 75 1.85 -12.16 4.91
CA LEU A 75 1.60 -10.79 5.35
C LEU A 75 1.34 -10.74 6.85
N PHE A 76 0.31 -11.43 7.36
CA PHE A 76 -0.04 -11.38 8.78
C PHE A 76 0.79 -12.34 9.64
N GLY A 77 1.14 -13.51 9.12
CA GLY A 77 1.89 -14.54 9.87
C GLY A 77 3.39 -14.21 10.02
N ASP A 78 3.99 -13.50 9.07
CA ASP A 78 5.40 -13.09 9.13
C ASP A 78 5.54 -11.56 9.22
N VAL A 79 5.20 -10.82 8.16
CA VAL A 79 5.54 -9.38 8.05
C VAL A 79 4.96 -8.56 9.22
N TRP A 80 3.70 -8.78 9.58
CA TRP A 80 3.06 -8.08 10.71
C TRP A 80 3.50 -8.61 12.09
N ALA A 81 4.09 -9.80 12.14
CA ALA A 81 4.60 -10.39 13.37
C ALA A 81 6.04 -9.98 13.72
N ARG A 82 6.79 -9.38 12.77
CA ARG A 82 8.19 -8.98 12.97
C ARG A 82 8.34 -7.92 14.06
N PRO A 83 9.39 -8.02 14.91
CA PRO A 83 9.57 -7.13 16.05
C PRO A 83 10.04 -5.72 15.68
N GLY A 84 10.50 -5.48 14.44
CA GLY A 84 11.10 -4.20 14.02
C GLY A 84 10.17 -2.99 14.04
N LEU A 85 8.85 -3.21 13.98
CA LEU A 85 7.81 -2.19 14.19
C LEU A 85 6.69 -2.78 15.03
N SER A 86 6.10 -1.99 15.92
CA SER A 86 4.90 -2.39 16.65
C SER A 86 3.70 -2.56 15.69
N LYS A 87 2.70 -3.36 16.09
CA LYS A 87 1.45 -3.48 15.33
C LYS A 87 0.74 -2.13 15.16
N ARG A 88 0.85 -1.26 16.17
CA ARG A 88 0.34 0.11 16.16
C ARG A 88 1.01 0.93 15.05
N ASP A 89 2.34 0.94 15.01
CA ASP A 89 3.09 1.73 14.02
C ASP A 89 2.91 1.18 12.61
N ARG A 90 2.85 -0.15 12.45
CA ARG A 90 2.48 -0.77 11.16
C ARG A 90 1.12 -0.32 10.69
N SER A 91 0.14 -0.19 11.59
CA SER A 91 -1.19 0.32 11.26
C SER A 91 -1.13 1.76 10.76
N LEU A 92 -0.38 2.65 11.43
CA LEU A 92 -0.20 4.04 10.98
C LEU A 92 0.45 4.11 9.59
N VAL A 93 1.51 3.32 9.34
CA VAL A 93 2.17 3.23 8.04
C VAL A 93 1.19 2.75 6.96
N THR A 94 0.39 1.72 7.27
CA THR A 94 -0.56 1.15 6.32
C THR A 94 -1.69 2.12 5.98
N ILE A 95 -2.33 2.76 6.98
CA ILE A 95 -3.38 3.75 6.72
C ILE A 95 -2.83 4.95 5.96
N SER A 96 -1.60 5.39 6.26
CA SER A 96 -0.92 6.48 5.53
C SER A 96 -0.74 6.14 4.05
N ALA A 97 -0.28 4.93 3.75
CA ALA A 97 -0.15 4.47 2.36
C ALA A 97 -1.50 4.41 1.64
N LEU A 98 -2.54 3.89 2.30
CA LEU A 98 -3.89 3.77 1.71
C LEU A 98 -4.54 5.15 1.47
N ILE A 99 -4.30 6.13 2.36
CA ILE A 99 -4.73 7.53 2.17
C ILE A 99 -4.02 8.12 0.94
N ALA A 100 -2.70 7.98 0.87
CA ALA A 100 -1.91 8.53 -0.22
C ALA A 100 -2.28 7.92 -1.59
N MET A 101 -2.58 6.64 -1.62
CA MET A 101 -3.04 5.93 -2.83
C MET A 101 -4.54 6.12 -3.12
N ASN A 102 -5.28 6.83 -2.28
CA ASN A 102 -6.75 7.02 -2.36
C ASN A 102 -7.50 5.68 -2.50
N ARG A 103 -7.31 4.78 -1.50
CA ARG A 103 -7.94 3.45 -1.44
C ARG A 103 -8.99 3.36 -0.31
N PRO A 104 -10.17 3.97 -0.46
CA PRO A 104 -11.15 4.12 0.61
C PRO A 104 -11.69 2.78 1.13
N ASP A 105 -11.88 1.78 0.27
CA ASP A 105 -12.44 0.49 0.67
C ASP A 105 -11.49 -0.29 1.58
N GLN A 106 -10.20 -0.33 1.22
CA GLN A 106 -9.17 -0.96 2.05
C GLN A 106 -8.91 -0.12 3.31
N LEU A 107 -8.95 1.20 3.19
CA LEU A 107 -8.75 2.12 4.32
C LEU A 107 -9.78 1.86 5.44
N ARG A 108 -11.03 1.55 5.10
CA ARG A 108 -12.10 1.26 6.07
C ARG A 108 -11.72 0.12 7.02
N SER A 109 -11.27 -1.00 6.48
CA SER A 109 -10.85 -2.16 7.28
C SER A 109 -9.56 -1.90 8.06
N HIS A 110 -8.63 -1.15 7.47
CA HIS A 110 -7.37 -0.83 8.13
C HIS A 110 -7.47 0.24 9.21
N ILE A 111 -8.42 1.18 9.15
CA ILE A 111 -8.74 2.08 10.27
C ILE A 111 -9.31 1.27 11.45
N ALA A 112 -10.21 0.32 11.18
CA ALA A 112 -10.73 -0.56 12.23
C ALA A 112 -9.62 -1.39 12.89
N LEU A 113 -8.70 -1.96 12.09
CA LEU A 113 -7.53 -2.69 12.58
C LEU A 113 -6.57 -1.78 13.36
N ALA A 114 -6.36 -0.53 12.92
CA ALA A 114 -5.52 0.43 13.60
C ALA A 114 -6.02 0.72 15.02
N ARG A 115 -7.34 0.89 15.19
CA ARG A 115 -7.96 1.07 16.51
C ARG A 115 -7.77 -0.17 17.40
N GLN A 116 -7.92 -1.38 16.86
CA GLN A 116 -7.66 -2.63 17.59
C GLN A 116 -6.18 -2.75 18.01
N ASN A 117 -5.26 -2.21 17.22
CA ASN A 117 -3.83 -2.18 17.51
C ASN A 117 -3.40 -0.99 18.40
N GLY A 118 -4.36 -0.21 18.93
CA GLY A 118 -4.11 0.85 19.90
C GLY A 118 -3.84 2.24 19.31
N VAL A 119 -4.15 2.45 18.02
CA VAL A 119 -4.16 3.81 17.45
C VAL A 119 -5.46 4.50 17.83
N THR A 120 -5.37 5.67 18.42
CA THR A 120 -6.54 6.46 18.82
C THR A 120 -7.20 7.14 17.62
N GLU A 121 -8.49 7.48 17.76
CA GLU A 121 -9.22 8.25 16.74
C GLU A 121 -8.56 9.60 16.48
N GLN A 122 -8.05 10.25 17.52
CA GLN A 122 -7.33 11.51 17.40
C GLN A 122 -6.05 11.38 16.56
N GLU A 123 -5.27 10.32 16.76
CA GLU A 123 -4.06 10.06 15.96
C GLU A 123 -4.39 9.75 14.50
N ILE A 124 -5.50 9.06 14.24
CA ILE A 124 -5.97 8.82 12.88
C ILE A 124 -6.34 10.15 12.21
N VAL A 125 -7.09 11.01 12.90
CA VAL A 125 -7.46 12.34 12.38
C VAL A 125 -6.23 13.20 12.12
N GLU A 126 -5.24 13.19 13.03
CA GLU A 126 -3.98 13.92 12.85
C GLU A 126 -3.17 13.39 11.66
N THR A 127 -3.13 12.07 11.50
CA THR A 127 -2.50 11.43 10.32
C THR A 127 -3.15 11.90 9.02
N ILE A 128 -4.49 11.93 8.96
CA ILE A 128 -5.22 12.40 7.77
C ILE A 128 -4.91 13.88 7.50
N THR A 129 -4.90 14.71 8.56
CA THR A 129 -4.60 16.15 8.46
C THR A 129 -3.19 16.38 7.93
N HIS A 130 -2.21 15.67 8.47
CA HIS A 130 -0.83 15.73 8.00
C HIS A 130 -0.71 15.34 6.51
N LEU A 131 -1.35 14.24 6.13
CA LEU A 131 -1.29 13.73 4.76
C LEU A 131 -2.02 14.62 3.73
N ALA A 132 -2.88 15.54 4.14
CA ALA A 132 -3.45 16.52 3.21
C ALA A 132 -2.38 17.34 2.48
N PHE A 133 -1.23 17.58 3.12
CA PHE A 133 -0.10 18.31 2.56
C PHE A 133 0.84 17.46 1.70
N TYR A 134 0.85 16.13 1.91
CA TYR A 134 1.75 15.21 1.19
C TYR A 134 1.05 14.39 0.12
N ALA A 135 -0.24 14.05 0.32
CA ALA A 135 -1.03 13.21 -0.58
C ALA A 135 -2.15 13.98 -1.31
N GLY A 136 -2.34 15.26 -0.97
CA GLY A 136 -3.34 16.13 -1.55
C GLY A 136 -4.68 16.14 -0.80
N TRP A 137 -5.33 17.28 -0.86
CA TRP A 137 -6.57 17.56 -0.16
C TRP A 137 -7.72 16.59 -0.49
N PRO A 138 -7.96 16.21 -1.77
CA PRO A 138 -9.04 15.26 -2.09
C PRO A 138 -8.90 13.91 -1.39
N SER A 139 -7.68 13.37 -1.31
CA SER A 139 -7.40 12.09 -0.61
C SER A 139 -7.70 12.20 0.88
N ALA A 140 -7.31 13.32 1.51
CA ALA A 140 -7.60 13.56 2.93
C ALA A 140 -9.10 13.69 3.20
N VAL A 141 -9.86 14.42 2.39
CA VAL A 141 -11.32 14.57 2.53
C VAL A 141 -12.02 13.21 2.40
N THR A 142 -11.61 12.39 1.43
CA THR A 142 -12.11 11.02 1.28
C THR A 142 -11.82 10.20 2.55
N ALA A 143 -10.60 10.27 3.08
CA ALA A 143 -10.19 9.56 4.28
C ALA A 143 -10.98 9.99 5.53
N VAL A 144 -11.31 11.28 5.68
CA VAL A 144 -12.20 11.78 6.75
C VAL A 144 -13.58 11.13 6.67
N GLY A 145 -14.14 11.00 5.47
CA GLY A 145 -15.43 10.32 5.26
C GLY A 145 -15.38 8.87 5.76
N VAL A 146 -14.34 8.14 5.36
CA VAL A 146 -14.13 6.73 5.80
C VAL A 146 -13.92 6.63 7.31
N ALA A 147 -13.10 7.51 7.90
CA ALA A 147 -12.87 7.52 9.35
C ALA A 147 -14.17 7.75 10.13
N ARG A 148 -15.00 8.70 9.69
CA ARG A 148 -16.32 8.97 10.31
C ARG A 148 -17.20 7.72 10.33
N GLU A 149 -17.29 6.99 9.21
CA GLU A 149 -18.08 5.76 9.13
C GLU A 149 -17.58 4.69 10.11
N VAL A 150 -16.25 4.56 10.26
CA VAL A 150 -15.66 3.56 11.17
C VAL A 150 -15.85 3.95 12.64
N PHE A 151 -15.70 5.24 12.98
CA PHE A 151 -15.85 5.73 14.37
C PHE A 151 -17.29 5.63 14.88
N GLN A 152 -18.28 5.73 14.00
CA GLN A 152 -19.70 5.60 14.35
C GLN A 152 -20.14 4.14 14.57
N LYS A 153 -19.39 3.16 14.06
CA LYS A 153 -19.68 1.74 14.30
C LYS A 153 -19.14 1.36 15.68
N LYS A 154 -20.05 1.28 16.67
CA LYS A 154 -19.77 0.74 18.01
C LYS A 154 -19.66 -0.77 17.99
#